data_8e77b3eb1b98f1442b1dc851c7c0adf6
#
_entry.id   8e77b3eb1b98f1442b1dc851c7c0adf6
#
_cell.length_a   1.000
_cell.length_b   1.000
_cell.length_c   1.000
_cell.angle_alpha   90.00
_cell.angle_beta   90.00
_cell.angle_gamma   90.00
#
_symmetry.space_group_name_H-M   'P 1'
#
loop_
_entity.id
_entity.type
_entity.pdbx_description
1 polymer ?
#
loop_
_entity_poly.entity_id
_entity_poly.type
_entity_poly.pdbx_seq_one_letter_code
_entity_poly.pdbx_strand_id
1 'polypeptide(L)'
;MNIAANPTRAPRRAVWMDTDYSITLGTYESGGLVGVFVSTVPGRGGPPVHVHHNEDEAIHVLEGEYEFWLDGQIHPVAAGQSIFLPRGVPHTFRVMGDRPGRNLTILTPGGLEDFFVEAAARDLRMPADMAAV
;
A
#
# COMPACT_ATOMS: atom_id res chain seq x y z
N MET A 1 -1.72 28.86 4.63
CA MET A 1 -0.69 27.97 5.16
C MET A 1 0.32 27.70 4.07
N ASN A 2 1.57 27.99 4.32
CA ASN A 2 2.65 27.71 3.38
C ASN A 2 3.21 26.32 3.68
N ILE A 3 2.92 25.39 2.80
CA ILE A 3 3.57 24.08 2.83
C ILE A 3 4.68 24.13 1.80
N ALA A 4 5.92 24.16 2.28
CA ALA A 4 7.06 24.05 1.39
C ALA A 4 7.24 22.57 1.05
N ALA A 5 7.00 22.21 -0.21
CA ALA A 5 7.31 20.88 -0.69
C ALA A 5 8.81 20.74 -0.86
N ASN A 6 9.38 19.65 -0.38
CA ASN A 6 10.75 19.29 -0.69
C ASN A 6 10.83 18.76 -2.14
N PRO A 7 12.01 18.88 -2.79
CA PRO A 7 12.17 18.30 -4.11
C PRO A 7 11.89 16.81 -4.13
N THR A 8 11.39 16.32 -5.24
CA THR A 8 11.24 14.89 -5.43
C THR A 8 12.60 14.19 -5.43
N ARG A 9 12.62 12.98 -4.92
CA ARG A 9 13.78 12.10 -4.88
C ARG A 9 13.54 10.90 -5.78
N ALA A 10 14.63 10.18 -6.09
CA ALA A 10 14.48 8.85 -6.68
C ALA A 10 13.61 7.98 -5.76
N PRO A 11 12.77 7.10 -6.32
CA PRO A 11 11.95 6.22 -5.51
C PRO A 11 12.78 5.37 -4.56
N ARG A 12 12.31 5.21 -3.33
CA ARG A 12 12.89 4.29 -2.36
C ARG A 12 12.23 2.94 -2.54
N ARG A 13 13.03 1.87 -2.60
CA ARG A 13 12.52 0.52 -2.82
C ARG A 13 12.66 -0.32 -1.58
N ALA A 14 11.66 -1.16 -1.35
CA ALA A 14 11.69 -2.15 -0.30
C ALA A 14 10.99 -3.41 -0.80
N VAL A 15 11.54 -4.57 -0.48
CA VAL A 15 10.87 -5.86 -0.70
C VAL A 15 10.51 -6.41 0.66
N TRP A 16 9.23 -6.65 0.88
CA TRP A 16 8.73 -7.18 2.14
C TRP A 16 7.56 -8.11 1.89
N MET A 17 7.59 -9.30 2.49
CA MET A 17 6.55 -10.31 2.32
C MET A 17 6.22 -10.56 0.84
N ASP A 18 7.27 -10.73 0.04
CA ASP A 18 7.23 -11.00 -1.41
C ASP A 18 6.64 -9.88 -2.27
N THR A 19 6.28 -8.76 -1.69
CA THR A 19 5.82 -7.59 -2.43
C THR A 19 6.96 -6.58 -2.59
N ASP A 20 7.11 -6.06 -3.80
CA ASP A 20 8.10 -5.04 -4.13
C ASP A 20 7.42 -3.68 -4.07
N TYR A 21 7.89 -2.82 -3.18
CA TYR A 21 7.36 -1.47 -2.96
C TYR A 21 8.32 -0.45 -3.54
N SER A 22 7.79 0.49 -4.31
CA SER A 22 8.54 1.65 -4.82
C SER A 22 7.85 2.92 -4.29
N ILE A 23 8.47 3.55 -3.29
CA ILE A 23 7.89 4.72 -2.61
C ILE A 23 8.30 5.97 -3.37
N THR A 24 7.33 6.66 -3.95
CA THR A 24 7.54 7.83 -4.79
C THR A 24 7.33 9.15 -4.05
N LEU A 25 6.40 9.18 -3.09
CA LEU A 25 6.21 10.32 -2.20
C LEU A 25 6.07 9.81 -0.77
N GLY A 26 6.87 10.36 0.11
CA GLY A 26 6.79 10.02 1.53
C GLY A 26 6.72 11.28 2.39
N THR A 27 6.98 11.12 3.68
CA THR A 27 6.97 12.22 4.65
C THR A 27 7.93 13.33 4.26
N TYR A 28 9.10 12.97 3.70
CA TYR A 28 10.08 13.96 3.28
C TYR A 28 9.51 14.94 2.24
N GLU A 29 8.83 14.40 1.20
CA GLU A 29 8.31 15.24 0.11
C GLU A 29 7.05 16.00 0.51
N SER A 30 6.17 15.39 1.30
CA SER A 30 4.82 15.92 1.55
C SER A 30 4.62 16.51 2.94
N GLY A 31 5.62 16.44 3.81
CA GLY A 31 5.44 16.83 5.21
C GLY A 31 4.46 15.93 5.98
N GLY A 32 4.25 14.71 5.49
CA GLY A 32 3.35 13.76 6.12
C GLY A 32 1.89 13.88 5.68
N LEU A 33 1.58 14.73 4.71
CA LEU A 33 0.20 14.91 4.25
C LEU A 33 -0.30 13.78 3.36
N VAL A 34 0.60 13.20 2.57
CA VAL A 34 0.27 12.12 1.66
C VAL A 34 1.46 11.18 1.50
N GLY A 35 1.17 9.90 1.37
CA GLY A 35 2.15 8.89 0.97
C GLY A 35 1.71 8.26 -0.35
N VAL A 36 2.65 8.01 -1.24
CA VAL A 36 2.37 7.37 -2.54
C VAL A 36 3.42 6.31 -2.83
N PHE A 37 2.96 5.13 -3.17
CA PHE A 37 3.87 4.07 -3.57
C PHE A 37 3.23 3.16 -4.62
N VAL A 38 4.09 2.49 -5.39
CA VAL A 38 3.70 1.46 -6.34
C VAL A 38 4.08 0.11 -5.76
N SER A 39 3.15 -0.82 -5.77
CA SER A 39 3.40 -2.20 -5.33
C SER A 39 3.38 -3.14 -6.51
N THR A 40 4.34 -4.06 -6.55
CA THR A 40 4.31 -5.21 -7.45
C THR A 40 4.10 -6.44 -6.57
N VAL A 41 2.94 -7.06 -6.73
CA VAL A 41 2.47 -8.15 -5.87
C VAL A 41 2.51 -9.44 -6.68
N PRO A 42 3.06 -10.54 -6.13
CA PRO A 42 3.06 -11.81 -6.85
C PRO A 42 1.66 -12.27 -7.23
N GLY A 43 1.56 -13.01 -8.32
CA GLY A 43 0.31 -13.66 -8.67
C GLY A 43 -0.22 -14.48 -7.50
N ARG A 44 -1.52 -14.45 -7.27
CA ARG A 44 -2.23 -15.08 -6.13
C ARG A 44 -1.83 -14.53 -4.77
N GLY A 45 -1.00 -13.49 -4.74
CA GLY A 45 -0.52 -12.86 -3.51
C GLY A 45 -1.46 -11.78 -2.99
N GLY A 46 -1.20 -11.40 -1.75
CA GLY A 46 -1.91 -10.33 -1.07
C GLY A 46 -1.64 -10.41 0.43
N PRO A 47 -1.87 -9.33 1.16
CA PRO A 47 -1.64 -9.31 2.61
C PRO A 47 -2.72 -10.07 3.36
N PRO A 48 -2.51 -10.40 4.64
CA PRO A 48 -3.60 -10.84 5.50
C PRO A 48 -4.60 -9.70 5.73
N VAL A 49 -5.79 -10.02 6.24
CA VAL A 49 -6.77 -9.02 6.64
C VAL A 49 -6.16 -8.10 7.68
N HIS A 50 -6.30 -6.79 7.47
CA HIS A 50 -5.74 -5.78 8.38
C HIS A 50 -6.61 -4.53 8.39
N VAL A 51 -6.32 -3.64 9.34
CA VAL A 51 -7.03 -2.38 9.54
C VAL A 51 -6.00 -1.27 9.67
N HIS A 52 -6.22 -0.17 8.96
CA HIS A 52 -5.48 1.07 9.19
C HIS A 52 -6.34 2.00 10.02
N HIS A 53 -5.89 2.35 11.21
CA HIS A 53 -6.68 3.20 12.11
C HIS A 53 -6.47 4.69 11.85
N ASN A 54 -5.37 5.06 11.21
CA ASN A 54 -4.97 6.46 11.08
C ASN A 54 -4.98 6.98 9.65
N GLU A 55 -5.06 6.11 8.64
CA GLU A 55 -5.01 6.51 7.24
C GLU A 55 -6.18 5.98 6.43
N ASP A 56 -6.65 6.83 5.51
CA ASP A 56 -7.45 6.39 4.38
C ASP A 56 -6.52 5.95 3.25
N GLU A 57 -6.97 5.04 2.43
CA GLU A 57 -6.17 4.47 1.36
C GLU A 57 -6.97 4.43 0.06
N ALA A 58 -6.39 4.93 -1.01
CA ALA A 58 -6.95 4.79 -2.35
C ALA A 58 -5.98 3.94 -3.16
N ILE A 59 -6.48 2.89 -3.79
CA ILE A 59 -5.67 2.00 -4.61
C ILE A 59 -6.18 2.03 -6.04
N HIS A 60 -5.27 2.34 -6.96
CA HIS A 60 -5.51 2.30 -8.39
C HIS A 60 -4.74 1.13 -8.99
N VAL A 61 -5.44 0.21 -9.63
CA VAL A 61 -4.81 -0.95 -10.25
C VAL A 61 -4.21 -0.55 -11.59
N LEU A 62 -2.90 -0.78 -11.75
CA LEU A 62 -2.15 -0.46 -12.96
C LEU A 62 -2.07 -1.65 -13.90
N GLU A 63 -1.87 -2.85 -13.35
CA GLU A 63 -1.76 -4.09 -14.11
C GLU A 63 -2.39 -5.24 -13.34
N GLY A 64 -3.05 -6.15 -14.05
CA GLY A 64 -3.62 -7.35 -13.45
C GLY A 64 -5.06 -7.15 -13.01
N GLU A 65 -5.56 -8.17 -12.37
CA GLU A 65 -6.90 -8.20 -11.81
C GLU A 65 -6.78 -8.49 -10.31
N TYR A 66 -7.47 -7.69 -9.50
CA TYR A 66 -7.48 -7.81 -8.06
C TYR A 66 -8.88 -8.15 -7.58
N GLU A 67 -8.94 -8.84 -6.48
CA GLU A 67 -10.16 -9.03 -5.73
C GLU A 67 -9.93 -8.45 -4.34
N PHE A 68 -10.66 -7.39 -4.00
CA PHE A 68 -10.60 -6.76 -2.69
C PHE A 68 -11.72 -7.30 -1.81
N TRP A 69 -11.38 -7.64 -0.59
CA TRP A 69 -12.35 -7.90 0.46
C TRP A 69 -12.38 -6.67 1.37
N LEU A 70 -13.54 -6.05 1.48
CA LEU A 70 -13.74 -4.83 2.27
C LEU A 70 -15.01 -5.01 3.10
N ASP A 71 -14.83 -5.07 4.41
CA ASP A 71 -15.92 -5.17 5.38
C ASP A 71 -16.96 -6.24 5.00
N GLY A 72 -16.48 -7.44 4.69
CA GLY A 72 -17.33 -8.58 4.38
C GLY A 72 -17.82 -8.67 2.95
N GLN A 73 -17.45 -7.75 2.09
CA GLN A 73 -17.85 -7.75 0.68
C GLN A 73 -16.66 -7.85 -0.25
N ILE A 74 -16.85 -8.57 -1.36
CA ILE A 74 -15.83 -8.75 -2.38
C ILE A 74 -16.06 -7.76 -3.50
N HIS A 75 -14.97 -7.05 -3.89
CA HIS A 75 -14.98 -6.06 -4.94
C HIS A 75 -13.90 -6.41 -5.97
N PRO A 76 -14.27 -6.89 -7.17
CA PRO A 76 -13.30 -7.05 -8.25
C PRO A 76 -12.83 -5.67 -8.74
N VAL A 77 -11.51 -5.51 -8.89
CA VAL A 77 -10.92 -4.27 -9.39
C VAL A 77 -9.88 -4.64 -10.44
N ALA A 78 -10.11 -4.23 -11.66
CA ALA A 78 -9.21 -4.50 -12.77
C ALA A 78 -8.32 -3.30 -13.11
N ALA A 79 -7.33 -3.51 -13.95
CA ALA A 79 -6.45 -2.44 -14.42
C ALA A 79 -7.25 -1.24 -14.93
N GLY A 80 -6.88 -0.05 -14.49
CA GLY A 80 -7.57 1.20 -14.80
C GLY A 80 -8.68 1.57 -13.83
N GLN A 81 -8.98 0.73 -12.86
CA GLN A 81 -10.01 0.98 -11.85
C GLN A 81 -9.38 1.26 -10.48
N SER A 82 -10.12 1.94 -9.63
CA SER A 82 -9.68 2.31 -8.28
C SER A 82 -10.70 1.88 -7.24
N ILE A 83 -10.21 1.68 -6.01
CA ILE A 83 -11.04 1.41 -4.85
C ILE A 83 -10.61 2.31 -3.69
N PHE A 84 -11.56 2.75 -2.88
CA PHE A 84 -11.29 3.51 -1.67
C PHE A 84 -11.46 2.62 -0.45
N LEU A 85 -10.45 2.62 0.42
CA LEU A 85 -10.42 1.84 1.65
C LEU A 85 -10.41 2.81 2.83
N PRO A 86 -11.58 3.05 3.48
CA PRO A 86 -11.64 4.00 4.60
C PRO A 86 -10.84 3.52 5.79
N ARG A 87 -10.29 4.46 6.57
CA ARG A 87 -9.66 4.12 7.85
C ARG A 87 -10.67 3.41 8.76
N GLY A 88 -10.16 2.50 9.57
CA GLY A 88 -10.98 1.77 10.54
C GLY A 88 -11.79 0.60 9.95
N VAL A 89 -11.71 0.36 8.67
CA VAL A 89 -12.45 -0.72 8.01
C VAL A 89 -11.50 -1.87 7.64
N PRO A 90 -11.76 -3.10 8.11
CA PRO A 90 -10.93 -4.24 7.78
C PRO A 90 -10.95 -4.54 6.27
N HIS A 91 -9.79 -4.83 5.74
CA HIS A 91 -9.67 -5.15 4.32
C HIS A 91 -8.46 -6.04 4.01
N THR A 92 -8.50 -6.63 2.86
CA THR A 92 -7.38 -7.32 2.22
C THR A 92 -7.61 -7.36 0.72
N PHE A 93 -6.65 -7.87 -0.01
CA PHE A 93 -6.82 -8.11 -1.45
C PHE A 93 -6.02 -9.34 -1.87
N ARG A 94 -6.33 -9.81 -3.06
CA ARG A 94 -5.60 -10.88 -3.71
C ARG A 94 -5.47 -10.56 -5.19
N VAL A 95 -4.26 -10.75 -5.72
CA VAL A 95 -4.04 -10.71 -7.15
C VAL A 95 -4.57 -12.01 -7.74
N MET A 96 -5.45 -11.89 -8.73
CA MET A 96 -6.03 -13.04 -9.40
C MET A 96 -5.11 -13.53 -10.51
N GLY A 97 -4.97 -14.85 -10.62
CA GLY A 97 -4.11 -15.46 -11.64
C GLY A 97 -2.64 -15.55 -11.22
N ASP A 98 -1.81 -16.00 -12.14
CA ASP A 98 -0.41 -16.37 -11.86
C ASP A 98 0.59 -15.26 -12.15
N ARG A 99 0.15 -14.20 -12.85
CA ARG A 99 1.02 -13.05 -13.16
C ARG A 99 1.01 -12.04 -12.03
N PRO A 100 2.11 -11.32 -11.81
CA PRO A 100 2.12 -10.25 -10.83
C PRO A 100 1.10 -9.17 -11.15
N GLY A 101 0.54 -8.57 -10.10
CA GLY A 101 -0.26 -7.36 -10.21
C GLY A 101 0.55 -6.14 -9.81
N ARG A 102 0.20 -4.97 -10.35
CA ARG A 102 0.78 -3.69 -9.95
C ARG A 102 -0.32 -2.72 -9.60
N ASN A 103 -0.08 -1.97 -8.54
CA ASN A 103 -1.05 -0.95 -8.12
C ASN A 103 -0.32 0.28 -7.59
N LEU A 104 -1.00 1.42 -7.68
CA LEU A 104 -0.60 2.68 -7.08
C LEU A 104 -1.46 2.89 -5.85
N THR A 105 -0.82 3.11 -4.71
CA THR A 105 -1.51 3.38 -3.45
C THR A 105 -1.24 4.80 -2.99
N ILE A 106 -2.29 5.47 -2.57
CA ILE A 106 -2.25 6.81 -1.99
C ILE A 106 -2.79 6.71 -0.57
N LEU A 107 -1.98 7.17 0.40
CA LEU A 107 -2.33 7.22 1.82
C LEU A 107 -2.54 8.64 2.27
N THR A 108 -3.59 8.90 3.03
CA THR A 108 -3.87 10.20 3.64
C THR A 108 -4.29 10.03 5.10
N PRO A 109 -3.49 10.56 6.06
CA PRO A 109 -2.15 11.14 5.90
C PRO A 109 -1.10 10.12 5.48
N GLY A 110 0.08 10.60 5.11
CA GLY A 110 1.24 9.75 4.84
C GLY A 110 1.91 9.28 6.13
N GLY A 111 2.93 8.43 5.96
CA GLY A 111 3.76 7.90 7.05
C GLY A 111 3.87 6.38 7.01
N LEU A 112 2.78 5.68 6.70
CA LEU A 112 2.79 4.21 6.63
C LEU A 112 3.78 3.69 5.58
N GLU A 113 4.02 4.42 4.52
CA GLU A 113 4.97 4.02 3.48
C GLU A 113 6.38 3.82 4.02
N ASP A 114 6.76 4.55 5.06
CA ASP A 114 8.06 4.38 5.70
C ASP A 114 8.14 3.06 6.49
N PHE A 115 7.00 2.53 6.92
CA PHE A 115 6.94 1.24 7.58
C PHE A 115 7.45 0.11 6.69
N PHE A 116 7.17 0.14 5.39
CA PHE A 116 7.62 -0.93 4.50
C PHE A 116 9.14 -0.99 4.41
N VAL A 117 9.80 0.16 4.40
CA VAL A 117 11.27 0.22 4.40
C VAL A 117 11.82 -0.34 5.71
N GLU A 118 11.24 0.04 6.84
CA GLU A 118 11.65 -0.44 8.14
C GLU A 118 11.37 -1.93 8.31
N ALA A 119 10.19 -2.39 7.87
CA ALA A 119 9.81 -3.79 7.96
C ALA A 119 10.76 -4.68 7.15
N ALA A 120 11.15 -4.25 5.96
CA ALA A 120 12.11 -4.97 5.15
C ALA A 120 13.49 -5.03 5.82
N ALA A 121 13.96 -3.90 6.38
CA ALA A 121 15.25 -3.83 7.06
C ALA A 121 15.29 -4.68 8.34
N ARG A 122 14.17 -4.80 9.05
CA ARG A 122 14.06 -5.57 10.30
C ARG A 122 13.53 -6.97 10.09
N ASP A 123 13.24 -7.36 8.84
CA ASP A 123 12.66 -8.66 8.48
C ASP A 123 11.42 -9.02 9.32
N LEU A 124 10.53 -8.07 9.50
CA LEU A 124 9.28 -8.28 10.24
C LEU A 124 8.35 -9.22 9.46
N ARG A 125 7.50 -9.95 10.18
CA ARG A 125 6.56 -10.92 9.59
C ARG A 125 5.15 -10.65 10.07
N MET A 126 4.18 -10.66 9.14
CA MET A 126 2.76 -10.63 9.49
C MET A 126 2.25 -12.08 9.65
N PRO A 127 1.25 -12.31 10.52
CA PRO A 127 0.63 -11.35 11.42
C PRO A 127 1.36 -11.18 12.75
N ALA A 128 2.44 -11.93 12.98
CA ALA A 128 3.11 -11.98 14.29
C ALA A 128 3.62 -10.61 14.74
N ASP A 129 4.07 -9.78 13.80
CA ASP A 129 4.66 -8.47 14.08
C ASP A 129 3.70 -7.30 13.84
N MET A 130 2.40 -7.56 13.73
CA MET A 130 1.41 -6.50 13.47
C MET A 130 1.42 -5.40 14.53
N ALA A 131 1.75 -5.73 15.76
CA ALA A 131 1.84 -4.74 16.83
C ALA A 131 2.99 -3.73 16.61
N ALA A 132 3.95 -4.03 15.72
CA ALA A 132 5.05 -3.12 15.37
C ALA A 132 4.64 -2.07 14.33
N VAL A 133 3.47 -2.17 13.77
CA VAL A 133 2.95 -1.27 12.73
C VAL A 133 2.32 0.02 13.34
#